data_9b71d6e71e09af7bebfb8c14bf08f557
#
_entry.id   9b71d6e71e09af7bebfb8c14bf08f557
#
_cell.length_a   1.000
_cell.length_b   1.000
_cell.length_c   1.000
_cell.angle_alpha   90.00
_cell.angle_beta   90.00
_cell.angle_gamma   90.00
#
_symmetry.space_group_name_H-M   'P 1'
#
loop_
_entity.id
_entity.type
_entity.pdbx_description
1 polymer ?
#
loop_
_entity_poly.entity_id
_entity_poly.type
_entity_poly.pdbx_seq_one_letter_code
_entity_poly.pdbx_strand_id
1 'polypeptide(L)'
;MSLLGIAWRNIRQRALTSSLTALSMALGVALVVTTLVTGGVVKQAFESGAGLGYNMIVGAKGSPLQLVLNSVYLISKPIENISWDTYSAFLPAAERADGTDGIWAASTQTAVPICMGDYYRGHRVVGTNAAYFDRLSRGDGQPFAFSSGENFRDDDRYAAVLGSQV
;
A
#
# COMPACT_ATOMS: atom_id res chain seq x y z
N MET A 1 -49.14 -38.67 5.35
CA MET A 1 -47.94 -38.45 4.45
C MET A 1 -47.45 -37.03 4.71
N SER A 2 -46.20 -36.87 5.11
CA SER A 2 -45.67 -35.53 5.37
C SER A 2 -45.27 -34.85 4.06
N LEU A 3 -45.48 -33.53 3.94
CA LEU A 3 -45.10 -32.71 2.79
C LEU A 3 -43.62 -32.90 2.42
N LEU A 4 -42.74 -33.07 3.43
CA LEU A 4 -41.33 -33.35 3.25
C LEU A 4 -41.06 -34.65 2.57
N GLY A 5 -41.85 -35.72 2.86
CA GLY A 5 -41.71 -37.04 2.20
C GLY A 5 -42.09 -37.01 0.72
N ILE A 6 -43.07 -36.19 0.36
CA ILE A 6 -43.49 -35.99 -1.04
C ILE A 6 -42.42 -35.22 -1.80
N ALA A 7 -41.88 -34.13 -1.19
CA ALA A 7 -40.80 -33.35 -1.79
C ALA A 7 -39.54 -34.18 -2.01
N TRP A 8 -39.13 -34.99 -1.04
CA TRP A 8 -37.96 -35.86 -1.16
C TRP A 8 -38.10 -36.90 -2.26
N ARG A 9 -39.30 -37.51 -2.38
CA ARG A 9 -39.60 -38.49 -3.42
C ARG A 9 -39.57 -37.85 -4.82
N ASN A 10 -40.06 -36.63 -4.96
CA ASN A 10 -40.03 -35.87 -6.22
C ASN A 10 -38.61 -35.50 -6.64
N ILE A 11 -37.76 -35.04 -5.70
CA ILE A 11 -36.33 -34.77 -5.95
C ILE A 11 -35.62 -36.08 -6.44
N ARG A 12 -35.88 -37.20 -5.82
CA ARG A 12 -35.26 -38.46 -6.17
C ARG A 12 -35.71 -39.03 -7.53
N GLN A 13 -36.93 -38.75 -7.92
CA GLN A 13 -37.46 -39.16 -9.24
C GLN A 13 -36.92 -38.33 -10.38
N ARG A 14 -36.56 -37.06 -10.10
CA ARG A 14 -35.97 -36.10 -11.07
C ARG A 14 -34.57 -35.69 -10.66
N ALA A 15 -33.78 -36.63 -10.18
CA ALA A 15 -32.47 -36.35 -9.57
C ALA A 15 -31.54 -35.52 -10.49
N LEU A 16 -31.55 -35.80 -11.79
CA LEU A 16 -30.68 -35.13 -12.77
C LEU A 16 -31.07 -33.67 -12.95
N THR A 17 -32.38 -33.38 -13.10
CA THR A 17 -32.87 -32.03 -13.24
C THR A 17 -32.68 -31.21 -11.94
N SER A 18 -32.98 -31.86 -10.80
CA SER A 18 -32.83 -31.22 -9.49
C SER A 18 -31.34 -30.93 -9.16
N SER A 19 -30.43 -31.83 -9.53
CA SER A 19 -29.00 -31.61 -9.32
C SER A 19 -28.43 -30.52 -10.22
N LEU A 20 -28.88 -30.44 -11.47
CA LEU A 20 -28.48 -29.34 -12.37
C LEU A 20 -28.95 -27.96 -11.86
N THR A 21 -30.20 -27.90 -11.39
CA THR A 21 -30.75 -26.65 -10.83
C THR A 21 -30.01 -26.24 -9.55
N ALA A 22 -29.74 -27.22 -8.66
CA ALA A 22 -28.99 -26.98 -7.44
C ALA A 22 -27.55 -26.53 -7.73
N LEU A 23 -26.89 -27.15 -8.71
CA LEU A 23 -25.54 -26.80 -9.14
C LEU A 23 -25.50 -25.39 -9.73
N SER A 24 -26.46 -25.05 -10.60
CA SER A 24 -26.57 -23.70 -11.19
C SER A 24 -26.76 -22.63 -10.10
N MET A 25 -27.64 -22.90 -9.13
CA MET A 25 -27.87 -21.99 -8.00
C MET A 25 -26.62 -21.87 -7.12
N ALA A 26 -25.97 -22.98 -6.83
CA ALA A 26 -24.72 -22.98 -6.06
C ALA A 26 -23.59 -22.18 -6.74
N LEU A 27 -23.43 -22.35 -8.05
CA LEU A 27 -22.46 -21.56 -8.83
C LEU A 27 -22.79 -20.07 -8.83
N GLY A 28 -24.06 -19.70 -8.96
CA GLY A 28 -24.48 -18.30 -8.88
C GLY A 28 -24.19 -17.69 -7.52
N VAL A 29 -24.50 -18.38 -6.44
CA VAL A 29 -24.20 -17.91 -5.07
C VAL A 29 -22.69 -17.86 -4.85
N ALA A 30 -21.94 -18.88 -5.29
CA ALA A 30 -20.49 -18.90 -5.17
C ALA A 30 -19.84 -17.71 -5.89
N LEU A 31 -20.30 -17.37 -7.09
CA LEU A 31 -19.80 -16.22 -7.85
C LEU A 31 -20.03 -14.91 -7.11
N VAL A 32 -21.25 -14.71 -6.59
CA VAL A 32 -21.57 -13.48 -5.84
C VAL A 32 -20.74 -13.38 -4.56
N VAL A 33 -20.64 -14.46 -3.80
CA VAL A 33 -19.83 -14.49 -2.56
C VAL A 33 -18.36 -14.22 -2.87
N THR A 34 -17.80 -14.88 -3.89
CA THR A 34 -16.40 -14.66 -4.30
C THR A 34 -16.15 -13.21 -4.69
N THR A 35 -17.06 -12.61 -5.46
CA THR A 35 -16.93 -11.20 -5.87
C THR A 35 -16.98 -10.26 -4.67
N LEU A 36 -17.89 -10.47 -3.72
CA LEU A 36 -18.00 -9.65 -2.52
C LEU A 36 -16.78 -9.80 -1.60
N VAL A 37 -16.31 -11.03 -1.39
CA VAL A 37 -15.12 -11.29 -0.57
C VAL A 37 -13.88 -10.68 -1.21
N THR A 38 -13.69 -10.88 -2.51
CA THR A 38 -12.55 -10.30 -3.24
C THR A 38 -12.59 -8.76 -3.19
N GLY A 39 -13.77 -8.16 -3.41
CA GLY A 39 -13.96 -6.72 -3.29
C GLY A 39 -13.65 -6.19 -1.88
N GLY A 40 -14.06 -6.91 -0.85
CA GLY A 40 -13.76 -6.60 0.55
C GLY A 40 -12.25 -6.67 0.86
N VAL A 41 -11.59 -7.73 0.42
CA VAL A 41 -10.14 -7.91 0.61
C VAL A 41 -9.36 -6.82 -0.13
N VAL A 42 -9.73 -6.53 -1.37
CA VAL A 42 -9.09 -5.45 -2.15
C VAL A 42 -9.30 -4.10 -1.47
N LYS A 43 -10.54 -3.79 -1.05
CA LYS A 43 -10.82 -2.56 -0.32
C LYS A 43 -10.01 -2.47 0.98
N GLN A 44 -9.97 -3.52 1.75
CA GLN A 44 -9.18 -3.60 2.98
C GLN A 44 -7.68 -3.47 2.71
N ALA A 45 -7.17 -4.07 1.62
CA ALA A 45 -5.76 -3.91 1.21
C ALA A 45 -5.44 -2.46 0.83
N PHE A 46 -6.36 -1.74 0.16
CA PHE A 46 -6.21 -0.32 -0.13
C PHE A 46 -6.34 0.55 1.13
N GLU A 47 -7.26 0.24 2.03
CA GLU A 47 -7.42 0.94 3.31
C GLU A 47 -6.25 0.64 4.27
N SER A 48 -5.71 -0.57 4.26
CA SER A 48 -4.49 -0.94 4.99
C SER A 48 -3.23 -0.41 4.29
N GLY A 49 -3.25 -0.20 2.98
CA GLY A 49 -2.22 0.53 2.24
C GLY A 49 -2.20 2.04 2.59
N ALA A 50 -3.34 2.61 3.01
CA ALA A 50 -3.38 3.92 3.69
C ALA A 50 -2.64 3.88 5.05
N GLY A 51 -2.39 2.70 5.58
CA GLY A 51 -1.58 2.44 6.77
C GLY A 51 -0.07 2.48 6.55
N LEU A 52 0.43 2.88 5.38
CA LEU A 52 1.86 3.19 5.18
C LEU A 52 2.28 4.54 5.81
N GLY A 53 1.35 5.19 6.52
CA GLY A 53 1.62 6.46 7.17
C GLY A 53 1.64 7.68 6.24
N TYR A 54 1.39 7.48 4.93
CA TYR A 54 1.27 8.55 3.95
C TYR A 54 0.09 8.30 3.00
N ASN A 55 -0.52 9.36 2.51
CA ASN A 55 -1.74 9.32 1.71
C ASN A 55 -1.56 9.83 0.27
N MET A 56 -0.35 10.27 -0.09
CA MET A 56 -0.03 10.73 -1.44
C MET A 56 1.40 10.35 -1.81
N ILE A 57 1.59 9.95 -3.05
CA ILE A 57 2.91 9.69 -3.64
C ILE A 57 3.04 10.59 -4.87
N VAL A 58 4.15 11.34 -4.93
CA VAL A 58 4.50 12.19 -6.07
C VAL A 58 5.74 11.62 -6.74
N GLY A 59 5.69 11.41 -8.02
CA GLY A 59 6.81 10.87 -8.79
C GLY A 59 6.76 11.28 -10.25
N ALA A 60 7.74 10.84 -11.03
CA ALA A 60 7.82 11.13 -12.46
C ALA A 60 6.57 10.64 -13.21
N LYS A 61 6.26 11.32 -14.32
CA LYS A 61 5.13 10.94 -15.17
C LYS A 61 5.29 9.51 -15.71
N GLY A 62 4.27 8.70 -15.49
CA GLY A 62 4.23 7.31 -15.92
C GLY A 62 2.93 6.64 -15.53
N SER A 63 2.92 5.32 -15.47
CA SER A 63 1.76 4.57 -14.99
C SER A 63 1.61 4.72 -13.48
N PRO A 64 0.39 5.02 -12.94
CA PRO A 64 0.13 5.02 -11.51
C PRO A 64 0.51 3.70 -10.82
N LEU A 65 0.27 2.58 -11.49
CA LEU A 65 0.66 1.26 -10.99
C LEU A 65 2.18 1.14 -10.83
N GLN A 66 2.94 1.63 -11.80
CA GLN A 66 4.40 1.60 -11.74
C GLN A 66 4.94 2.50 -10.62
N LEU A 67 4.34 3.66 -10.40
CA LEU A 67 4.69 4.53 -9.29
C LEU A 67 4.50 3.84 -7.94
N VAL A 68 3.39 3.14 -7.75
CA VAL A 68 3.12 2.36 -6.53
C VAL A 68 4.11 1.20 -6.38
N LEU A 69 4.36 0.43 -7.44
CA LEU A 69 5.32 -0.68 -7.41
C LEU A 69 6.74 -0.21 -7.07
N ASN A 70 7.13 0.97 -7.53
CA ASN A 70 8.44 1.54 -7.24
C ASN A 70 8.53 2.11 -5.83
N SER A 71 7.54 2.89 -5.40
CA SER A 71 7.64 3.71 -4.18
C SER A 71 7.19 2.96 -2.93
N VAL A 72 6.19 2.07 -3.06
CA VAL A 72 5.63 1.31 -1.93
C VAL A 72 6.29 -0.05 -1.79
N TYR A 73 6.36 -0.78 -2.89
CA TYR A 73 6.88 -2.15 -2.88
C TYR A 73 8.37 -2.26 -3.19
N LEU A 74 8.99 -1.18 -3.67
CA LEU A 74 10.43 -1.10 -3.98
C LEU A 74 10.90 -2.19 -4.98
N ILE A 75 9.97 -2.71 -5.82
CA ILE A 75 10.22 -3.87 -6.71
C ILE A 75 11.01 -3.47 -7.95
N SER A 76 10.75 -2.27 -8.51
CA SER A 76 11.37 -1.84 -9.75
C SER A 76 12.08 -0.48 -9.61
N LYS A 77 12.89 -0.12 -10.62
CA LYS A 77 13.52 1.20 -10.66
C LYS A 77 12.51 2.25 -11.13
N PRO A 78 12.53 3.47 -10.58
CA PRO A 78 11.75 4.57 -11.14
C PRO A 78 12.22 4.88 -12.55
N ILE A 79 11.30 5.36 -13.40
CA ILE A 79 11.59 5.69 -14.80
C ILE A 79 12.48 6.93 -14.86
N GLU A 80 12.14 7.92 -14.03
CA GLU A 80 12.82 9.22 -13.94
C GLU A 80 12.75 9.75 -12.52
N ASN A 81 13.57 10.75 -12.23
CA ASN A 81 13.52 11.51 -10.99
C ASN A 81 12.62 12.74 -11.17
N ILE A 82 12.00 13.20 -10.10
CA ILE A 82 11.37 14.51 -10.03
C ILE A 82 12.42 15.58 -9.69
N SER A 83 12.17 16.81 -10.11
CA SER A 83 13.06 17.93 -9.75
C SER A 83 12.98 18.25 -8.26
N TRP A 84 14.06 18.77 -7.70
CA TRP A 84 14.10 19.28 -6.34
C TRP A 84 13.05 20.38 -6.08
N ASP A 85 12.77 21.21 -7.10
CA ASP A 85 11.75 22.25 -7.02
C ASP A 85 10.34 21.66 -6.80
N THR A 86 10.06 20.49 -7.39
CA THR A 86 8.80 19.79 -7.15
C THR A 86 8.67 19.36 -5.68
N TYR A 87 9.74 18.84 -5.09
CA TYR A 87 9.75 18.48 -3.67
C TYR A 87 9.62 19.70 -2.78
N SER A 88 10.41 20.75 -3.06
CA SER A 88 10.41 21.97 -2.28
C SER A 88 9.06 22.72 -2.30
N ALA A 89 8.23 22.50 -3.32
CA ALA A 89 6.88 23.05 -3.40
C ALA A 89 5.94 22.54 -2.28
N PHE A 90 6.28 21.42 -1.64
CA PHE A 90 5.52 20.84 -0.52
C PHE A 90 6.07 21.25 0.86
N LEU A 91 7.24 21.87 0.92
CA LEU A 91 7.92 22.21 2.18
C LEU A 91 7.44 23.54 2.76
N PRO A 92 7.33 23.64 4.10
CA PRO A 92 7.11 24.91 4.78
C PRO A 92 8.35 25.80 4.71
N ALA A 93 8.15 27.09 4.95
CA ALA A 93 9.22 28.11 4.93
C ALA A 93 10.43 27.74 5.81
N ALA A 94 10.18 27.09 6.94
CA ALA A 94 11.23 26.67 7.88
C ALA A 94 12.19 25.60 7.32
N GLU A 95 11.75 24.84 6.34
CA GLU A 95 12.52 23.75 5.72
C GLU A 95 13.07 24.13 4.33
N ARG A 96 12.85 25.37 3.88
CA ARG A 96 13.29 25.89 2.58
C ARG A 96 14.40 26.92 2.74
N ALA A 97 15.35 26.87 1.81
CA ALA A 97 16.47 27.81 1.82
C ALA A 97 16.07 29.29 1.52
N ASP A 98 14.95 29.47 0.80
CA ASP A 98 14.42 30.79 0.45
C ASP A 98 13.55 31.44 1.56
N GLY A 99 13.24 30.66 2.62
CA GLY A 99 12.41 31.09 3.74
C GLY A 99 10.96 31.40 3.38
N THR A 100 10.46 30.90 2.26
CA THR A 100 9.07 31.07 1.80
C THR A 100 8.34 29.75 1.78
N ASP A 101 7.04 29.76 2.05
CA ASP A 101 6.23 28.55 1.98
C ASP A 101 6.12 28.05 0.53
N GLY A 102 6.25 26.73 0.36
CA GLY A 102 5.94 26.08 -0.89
C GLY A 102 4.45 26.19 -1.24
N ILE A 103 4.13 26.18 -2.51
CA ILE A 103 2.74 26.37 -2.99
C ILE A 103 1.74 25.35 -2.43
N TRP A 104 2.20 24.19 -2.01
CA TRP A 104 1.40 23.11 -1.42
C TRP A 104 1.65 22.91 0.07
N ALA A 105 2.50 23.73 0.70
CA ALA A 105 2.88 23.61 2.12
C ALA A 105 1.66 23.64 3.05
N ALA A 106 0.69 24.53 2.79
CA ALA A 106 -0.54 24.64 3.60
C ALA A 106 -1.42 23.36 3.58
N SER A 107 -1.28 22.52 2.56
CA SER A 107 -2.04 21.28 2.40
C SER A 107 -1.21 20.04 2.74
N THR A 108 0.05 20.21 3.13
CA THR A 108 1.01 19.13 3.38
C THR A 108 1.43 19.12 4.84
N GLN A 109 1.17 18.05 5.54
CA GLN A 109 1.62 17.88 6.91
C GLN A 109 3.11 17.48 6.97
N THR A 110 3.51 16.58 6.09
CA THR A 110 4.87 16.07 6.00
C THR A 110 5.17 15.64 4.57
N ALA A 111 6.30 16.06 4.02
CA ALA A 111 6.82 15.59 2.75
C ALA A 111 8.17 14.90 2.98
N VAL A 112 8.28 13.66 2.54
CA VAL A 112 9.46 12.83 2.72
C VAL A 112 10.03 12.48 1.34
N PRO A 113 11.30 12.84 1.05
CA PRO A 113 11.93 12.48 -0.20
C PRO A 113 12.37 11.03 -0.16
N ILE A 114 12.19 10.32 -1.28
CA ILE A 114 12.66 8.94 -1.45
C ILE A 114 13.54 8.89 -2.70
N CYS A 115 14.78 8.45 -2.53
CA CYS A 115 15.73 8.19 -3.61
C CYS A 115 16.05 6.69 -3.66
N MET A 116 15.90 6.09 -4.83
CA MET A 116 16.21 4.69 -5.04
C MET A 116 17.64 4.50 -5.44
N GLY A 117 18.42 3.91 -4.55
CA GLY A 117 19.83 3.55 -4.79
C GLY A 117 20.00 2.17 -5.44
N ASP A 118 21.22 1.70 -5.41
CA ASP A 118 21.59 0.36 -5.82
C ASP A 118 21.16 -0.71 -4.82
N TYR A 119 21.65 -1.92 -5.02
CA TYR A 119 21.38 -3.05 -4.13
C TYR A 119 22.61 -3.38 -3.28
N TYR A 120 22.40 -3.68 -2.03
CA TYR A 120 23.39 -4.27 -1.16
C TYR A 120 22.94 -5.69 -0.80
N ARG A 121 23.68 -6.71 -1.20
CA ARG A 121 23.39 -8.13 -0.95
C ARG A 121 21.95 -8.55 -1.31
N GLY A 122 21.38 -7.98 -2.37
CA GLY A 122 20.01 -8.27 -2.79
C GLY A 122 18.95 -7.38 -2.15
N HIS A 123 19.30 -6.57 -1.17
CA HIS A 123 18.40 -5.59 -0.54
C HIS A 123 18.56 -4.23 -1.19
N ARG A 124 17.42 -3.56 -1.45
CA ARG A 124 17.43 -2.23 -2.06
C ARG A 124 17.90 -1.18 -1.06
N VAL A 125 18.82 -0.35 -1.50
CA VAL A 125 19.23 0.85 -0.76
C VAL A 125 18.30 1.99 -1.11
N VAL A 126 17.70 2.61 -0.09
CA VAL A 126 16.77 3.73 -0.21
C VAL A 126 17.33 4.92 0.56
N GLY A 127 17.55 6.04 -0.14
CA GLY A 127 17.91 7.31 0.49
C GLY A 127 16.64 8.07 0.89
N THR A 128 16.62 8.56 2.11
CA THR A 128 15.53 9.36 2.66
C THR A 128 16.05 10.24 3.78
N ASN A 129 15.18 11.06 4.38
CA ASN A 129 15.50 11.87 5.57
C ASN A 129 14.95 11.23 6.85
N ALA A 130 15.35 11.77 8.01
CA ALA A 130 14.93 11.28 9.32
C ALA A 130 13.40 11.30 9.52
N ALA A 131 12.71 12.22 8.85
CA ALA A 131 11.25 12.35 8.92
C ALA A 131 10.51 11.09 8.43
N TYR A 132 11.15 10.25 7.64
CA TYR A 132 10.58 8.96 7.24
C TYR A 132 10.24 8.08 8.44
N PHE A 133 11.10 8.03 9.44
CA PHE A 133 10.91 7.21 10.63
C PHE A 133 10.25 7.98 11.78
N ASP A 134 10.46 9.29 11.86
CA ASP A 134 9.97 10.12 12.96
C ASP A 134 8.52 10.60 12.76
N ARG A 135 8.12 10.87 11.51
CA ARG A 135 6.83 11.49 11.19
C ARG A 135 5.85 10.56 10.48
N LEU A 136 6.34 9.49 9.84
CA LEU A 136 5.47 8.49 9.25
C LEU A 136 5.19 7.37 10.24
N SER A 137 4.07 6.72 10.08
CA SER A 137 3.70 5.54 10.86
C SER A 137 3.77 4.28 10.00
N ARG A 138 3.86 3.14 10.65
CA ARG A 138 3.74 1.83 9.98
C ARG A 138 2.32 1.60 9.51
N GLY A 139 2.13 0.58 8.68
CA GLY A 139 0.84 0.20 8.12
C GLY A 139 -0.28 -0.08 9.13
N ASP A 140 0.08 -0.29 10.39
CA ASP A 140 -0.84 -0.46 11.52
C ASP A 140 -1.09 0.85 12.31
N GLY A 141 -0.58 1.98 11.82
CA GLY A 141 -0.68 3.29 12.47
C GLY A 141 0.28 3.47 13.66
N GLN A 142 1.13 2.47 13.94
CA GLN A 142 2.12 2.56 15.00
C GLN A 142 3.41 3.25 14.52
N PRO A 143 4.14 3.96 15.39
CA PRO A 143 5.44 4.51 15.03
C PRO A 143 6.44 3.39 14.71
N PHE A 144 7.48 3.74 13.96
CA PHE A 144 8.58 2.81 13.71
C PHE A 144 9.31 2.52 15.03
N ALA A 145 9.50 1.23 15.33
CA ALA A 145 10.24 0.77 16.50
C ALA A 145 11.56 0.15 16.04
N PHE A 146 12.65 0.55 16.66
CA PHE A 146 13.98 0.00 16.44
C PHE A 146 14.25 -1.10 17.45
N SER A 147 14.67 -2.27 17.00
CA SER A 147 15.07 -3.37 17.89
C SER A 147 16.42 -3.11 18.56
N SER A 148 17.28 -2.30 17.92
CA SER A 148 18.57 -1.86 18.42
C SER A 148 18.93 -0.54 17.76
N GLY A 149 19.57 0.36 18.50
CA GLY A 149 19.94 1.68 18.00
C GLY A 149 18.77 2.67 17.94
N GLU A 150 18.96 3.71 17.17
CA GLU A 150 18.00 4.81 17.00
C GLU A 150 17.95 5.27 15.53
N ASN A 151 17.03 6.18 15.21
CA ASN A 151 16.96 6.80 13.89
C ASN A 151 18.24 7.63 13.62
N PHE A 152 18.63 7.75 12.36
CA PHE A 152 19.69 8.66 11.95
C PHE A 152 19.20 10.12 11.95
N ARG A 153 20.13 11.05 12.01
CA ARG A 153 19.86 12.48 11.86
C ARG A 153 20.17 12.93 10.45
N ASP A 154 19.53 14.00 9.99
CA ASP A 154 19.74 14.51 8.62
C ASP A 154 21.16 15.06 8.38
N ASP A 155 21.94 15.33 9.43
CA ASP A 155 23.36 15.72 9.36
C ASP A 155 24.33 14.52 9.41
N ASP A 156 23.84 13.32 9.70
CA ASP A 156 24.65 12.09 9.70
C ASP A 156 24.97 11.62 8.28
N ARG A 157 26.25 11.67 7.91
CA ARG A 157 26.66 11.34 6.52
C ARG A 157 26.76 9.84 6.24
N TYR A 158 26.96 9.02 7.26
CA TYR A 158 27.26 7.59 7.15
C TYR A 158 26.38 6.72 8.03
N ALA A 159 25.24 7.22 8.43
CA ALA A 159 24.25 6.47 9.20
C ALA A 159 23.25 5.76 8.28
N ALA A 160 22.82 4.59 8.67
CA ALA A 160 21.81 3.81 7.97
C ALA A 160 20.96 3.02 8.95
N VAL A 161 19.68 2.88 8.62
CA VAL A 161 18.77 1.96 9.28
C VAL A 161 18.71 0.67 8.46
N LEU A 162 18.98 -0.44 9.10
CA LEU A 162 18.94 -1.76 8.47
C LEU A 162 17.61 -2.46 8.79
N GLY A 163 17.03 -3.08 7.79
CA GLY A 163 15.90 -3.98 8.00
C GLY A 163 16.31 -5.23 8.77
N SER A 164 15.39 -5.85 9.49
CA SER A 164 15.65 -7.03 10.33
C SER A 164 16.12 -8.29 9.55
N GLN A 165 16.08 -8.24 8.22
CA GLN A 165 16.49 -9.35 7.36
C GLN A 165 17.79 -9.09 6.58
N VAL A 166 18.49 -7.99 6.85
CA VAL A 166 19.73 -7.60 6.18
C VAL A 166 20.97 -8.17 6.88
#